data_43c073bbd8e81b276587e7080fe15529
#
_entry.id   43c073bbd8e81b276587e7080fe15529
#
_cell.length_a   1.000
_cell.length_b   1.000
_cell.length_c   1.000
_cell.angle_alpha   90.00
_cell.angle_beta   90.00
_cell.angle_gamma   90.00
#
_symmetry.space_group_name_H-M   'P 1'
#
loop_
_entity.id
_entity.type
_entity.pdbx_description
1 polymer ?
#
loop_
_entity_poly.entity_id
_entity_poly.type
_entity_poly.pdbx_seq_one_letter_code
_entity_poly.pdbx_strand_id
1 'polypeptide(L)'
;MPAERSVLREGTIAGLLGAATVALWFLVFDALRGKPFLTPTALGTAVFYGVKDPTGLDPSFGPIAGYTVLHGLLFIAFGIVAAAFIALSEREPKLFIAVIILFACFETFFLGALLAVGASMIGALVWWSVLIGNMLAAIVMLWYFFLGHRGLPRGLIEPWGTVLGEGVVAGLVGAAIVALWFLAIDAIRGEPLRTPQILGTAFLRQTGAAAAVLSYTVVHGLAFLIFGIVASVLVAGAERQPVFIFFLVILFTAFEVFSFGAILIAAKWVMDEVAGWTVLVGNLLAAGAMLAYFFRRHRSLAQRLNDAWVDES
;
A
#
# COMPACT_ATOMS: atom_id res chain seq x y z
N MET A 1 25.79 -21.91 19.59
CA MET A 1 25.07 -20.63 19.72
C MET A 1 24.93 -20.06 18.33
N PRO A 2 23.76 -19.76 17.80
CA PRO A 2 23.64 -19.01 16.56
C PRO A 2 24.27 -17.64 16.82
N ALA A 3 25.18 -17.21 15.93
CA ALA A 3 25.83 -15.91 16.02
C ALA A 3 24.72 -14.85 16.14
N GLU A 4 24.78 -13.99 17.16
CA GLU A 4 23.92 -12.83 17.29
C GLU A 4 24.06 -12.03 15.99
N ARG A 5 23.07 -12.13 15.13
CA ARG A 5 23.04 -11.38 13.89
C ARG A 5 22.87 -9.92 14.27
N SER A 6 23.83 -9.10 13.92
CA SER A 6 23.75 -7.68 14.19
C SER A 6 22.57 -7.07 13.43
N VAL A 7 21.60 -6.50 14.15
CA VAL A 7 20.46 -5.77 13.60
C VAL A 7 20.90 -4.73 12.56
N LEU A 8 22.03 -4.06 12.83
CA LEU A 8 22.62 -3.10 11.90
C LEU A 8 23.03 -3.75 10.58
N ARG A 9 23.70 -4.90 10.61
CA ARG A 9 24.15 -5.59 9.40
C ARG A 9 22.97 -6.11 8.59
N GLU A 10 22.03 -6.77 9.23
CA GLU A 10 20.84 -7.30 8.55
C GLU A 10 19.99 -6.18 7.97
N GLY A 11 19.75 -5.12 8.74
CA GLY A 11 18.99 -3.96 8.30
C GLY A 11 19.66 -3.22 7.15
N THR A 12 20.99 -3.05 7.19
CA THR A 12 21.74 -2.45 6.09
C THR A 12 21.61 -3.28 4.80
N ILE A 13 21.77 -4.61 4.89
CA ILE A 13 21.65 -5.49 3.72
C ILE A 13 20.21 -5.45 3.17
N ALA A 14 19.20 -5.57 4.05
CA ALA A 14 17.80 -5.50 3.65
C ALA A 14 17.47 -4.16 2.98
N GLY A 15 17.94 -3.06 3.56
CA GLY A 15 17.76 -1.72 3.00
C GLY A 15 18.43 -1.56 1.63
N LEU A 16 19.65 -2.02 1.46
CA LEU A 16 20.35 -2.01 0.16
C LEU A 16 19.61 -2.85 -0.90
N LEU A 17 19.08 -4.02 -0.51
CA LEU A 17 18.27 -4.86 -1.40
C LEU A 17 16.98 -4.14 -1.81
N GLY A 18 16.29 -3.48 -0.86
CA GLY A 18 15.10 -2.69 -1.14
C GLY A 18 15.40 -1.51 -2.07
N ALA A 19 16.45 -0.73 -1.77
CA ALA A 19 16.89 0.39 -2.60
C ALA A 19 17.25 -0.06 -4.02
N ALA A 20 18.01 -1.14 -4.16
CA ALA A 20 18.38 -1.70 -5.47
C ALA A 20 17.16 -2.18 -6.25
N THR A 21 16.17 -2.78 -5.59
CA THR A 21 14.92 -3.24 -6.21
C THR A 21 14.15 -2.07 -6.81
N VAL A 22 13.96 -0.98 -6.06
CA VAL A 22 13.29 0.22 -6.56
C VAL A 22 14.09 0.88 -7.67
N ALA A 23 15.40 0.99 -7.53
CA ALA A 23 16.27 1.58 -8.55
C ALA A 23 16.20 0.79 -9.87
N LEU A 24 16.24 -0.55 -9.82
CA LEU A 24 16.10 -1.41 -11.00
C LEU A 24 14.70 -1.29 -11.61
N TRP A 25 13.65 -1.27 -10.78
CA TRP A 25 12.29 -1.08 -11.26
C TRP A 25 12.16 0.21 -12.07
N PHE A 26 12.60 1.34 -11.50
CA PHE A 26 12.49 2.62 -12.22
C PHE A 26 13.44 2.73 -13.40
N LEU A 27 14.62 2.11 -13.36
CA LEU A 27 15.50 2.06 -14.53
C LEU A 27 14.81 1.35 -15.71
N VAL A 28 14.17 0.20 -15.47
CA VAL A 28 13.41 -0.54 -16.48
C VAL A 28 12.20 0.28 -16.93
N PHE A 29 11.43 0.82 -15.98
CA PHE A 29 10.23 1.60 -16.27
C PHE A 29 10.52 2.86 -17.11
N ASP A 30 11.54 3.62 -16.74
CA ASP A 30 11.98 4.81 -17.46
C ASP A 30 12.55 4.47 -18.86
N ALA A 31 13.32 3.38 -18.94
CA ALA A 31 13.88 2.90 -20.21
C ALA A 31 12.79 2.47 -21.22
N LEU A 32 11.74 1.77 -20.73
CA LEU A 32 10.59 1.40 -21.57
C LEU A 32 9.81 2.63 -22.10
N ARG A 33 9.90 3.77 -21.39
CA ARG A 33 9.33 5.05 -21.82
C ARG A 33 10.29 5.88 -22.70
N GLY A 34 11.45 5.33 -23.06
CA GLY A 34 12.47 6.02 -23.84
C GLY A 34 13.20 7.16 -23.11
N LYS A 35 13.08 7.23 -21.78
CA LYS A 35 13.67 8.28 -20.94
C LYS A 35 14.41 7.67 -19.74
N PRO A 36 15.50 6.90 -19.95
CA PRO A 36 16.24 6.28 -18.85
C PRO A 36 16.71 7.35 -17.85
N PHE A 37 16.65 7.03 -16.56
CA PHE A 37 16.99 7.90 -15.44
C PHE A 37 16.09 9.14 -15.25
N LEU A 38 14.92 9.21 -15.89
CA LEU A 38 14.01 10.33 -15.70
C LEU A 38 13.57 10.46 -14.22
N THR A 39 13.20 9.35 -13.60
CA THR A 39 12.72 9.31 -12.20
C THR A 39 13.77 9.85 -11.22
N PRO A 40 15.01 9.31 -11.14
CA PRO A 40 16.01 9.84 -10.23
C PRO A 40 16.45 11.26 -10.58
N THR A 41 16.42 11.66 -11.86
CA THR A 41 16.69 13.04 -12.27
C THR A 41 15.61 13.98 -11.73
N ALA A 42 14.35 13.67 -11.95
CA ALA A 42 13.22 14.50 -11.52
C ALA A 42 13.19 14.65 -9.99
N LEU A 43 13.32 13.54 -9.26
CA LEU A 43 13.33 13.57 -7.81
C LEU A 43 14.56 14.28 -7.23
N GLY A 44 15.74 14.02 -7.78
CA GLY A 44 16.97 14.70 -7.36
C GLY A 44 16.93 16.20 -7.64
N THR A 45 16.41 16.59 -8.79
CA THR A 45 16.28 18.01 -9.15
C THR A 45 15.25 18.72 -8.25
N ALA A 46 14.15 18.04 -7.93
CA ALA A 46 13.14 18.57 -7.02
C ALA A 46 13.69 18.75 -5.59
N VAL A 47 14.35 17.73 -5.06
CA VAL A 47 14.84 17.72 -3.67
C VAL A 47 16.02 18.68 -3.47
N PHE A 48 17.00 18.68 -4.38
CA PHE A 48 18.25 19.43 -4.17
C PHE A 48 18.25 20.80 -4.80
N TYR A 49 17.44 21.04 -5.84
CA TYR A 49 17.42 22.30 -6.58
C TYR A 49 16.07 23.02 -6.55
N GLY A 50 15.04 22.43 -5.88
CA GLY A 50 13.74 23.06 -5.72
C GLY A 50 12.93 23.19 -7.02
N VAL A 51 13.31 22.48 -8.09
CA VAL A 51 12.61 22.53 -9.38
C VAL A 51 11.30 21.76 -9.26
N LYS A 52 10.19 22.44 -9.57
CA LYS A 52 8.83 21.87 -9.43
C LYS A 52 8.27 21.37 -10.76
N ASP A 53 8.86 21.73 -11.88
CA ASP A 53 8.41 21.31 -13.22
C ASP A 53 9.38 20.31 -13.82
N PRO A 54 8.97 19.06 -14.06
CA PRO A 54 9.81 18.02 -14.65
C PRO A 54 9.87 18.09 -16.18
N THR A 55 9.19 19.04 -16.83
CA THR A 55 9.18 19.17 -18.29
C THR A 55 10.55 19.65 -18.77
N GLY A 56 11.10 18.95 -19.77
CA GLY A 56 12.39 19.33 -20.36
C GLY A 56 13.64 19.00 -19.53
N LEU A 57 13.49 18.19 -18.46
CA LEU A 57 14.65 17.74 -17.69
C LEU A 57 15.44 16.68 -18.47
N ASP A 58 16.73 16.98 -18.67
CA ASP A 58 17.68 16.02 -19.17
C ASP A 58 18.44 15.32 -18.02
N PRO A 59 18.71 14.02 -18.14
CA PRO A 59 19.48 13.28 -17.15
C PRO A 59 20.83 13.95 -16.89
N SER A 60 21.11 14.26 -15.62
CA SER A 60 22.37 14.86 -15.22
C SER A 60 22.94 14.16 -13.99
N PHE A 61 24.26 14.05 -13.93
CA PHE A 61 24.95 13.26 -12.90
C PHE A 61 24.64 13.74 -11.47
N GLY A 62 24.63 15.06 -11.23
CA GLY A 62 24.44 15.61 -9.89
C GLY A 62 23.13 15.19 -9.22
N PRO A 63 21.95 15.49 -9.83
CA PRO A 63 20.66 15.05 -9.31
C PRO A 63 20.53 13.53 -9.16
N ILE A 64 21.01 12.76 -10.16
CA ILE A 64 20.95 11.30 -10.11
C ILE A 64 21.77 10.75 -8.94
N ALA A 65 23.02 11.18 -8.81
CA ALA A 65 23.91 10.72 -7.74
C ALA A 65 23.39 11.14 -6.36
N GLY A 66 22.99 12.41 -6.22
CA GLY A 66 22.42 12.92 -4.96
C GLY A 66 21.18 12.15 -4.53
N TYR A 67 20.24 11.93 -5.46
CA TYR A 67 19.03 11.16 -5.17
C TYR A 67 19.35 9.69 -4.85
N THR A 68 20.27 9.06 -5.58
CA THR A 68 20.66 7.67 -5.32
C THR A 68 21.25 7.50 -3.92
N VAL A 69 22.08 8.42 -3.47
CA VAL A 69 22.64 8.41 -2.11
C VAL A 69 21.51 8.60 -1.07
N LEU A 70 20.67 9.63 -1.24
CA LEU A 70 19.56 9.89 -0.33
C LEU A 70 18.61 8.71 -0.24
N HIS A 71 18.22 8.15 -1.39
CA HIS A 71 17.36 6.99 -1.50
C HIS A 71 17.96 5.76 -0.79
N GLY A 72 19.24 5.48 -1.04
CA GLY A 72 19.95 4.40 -0.37
C GLY A 72 20.01 4.56 1.15
N LEU A 73 20.30 5.77 1.63
CA LEU A 73 20.33 6.06 3.07
C LEU A 73 18.96 5.90 3.73
N LEU A 74 17.88 6.37 3.09
CA LEU A 74 16.52 6.20 3.60
C LEU A 74 16.13 4.73 3.68
N PHE A 75 16.44 3.94 2.66
CA PHE A 75 16.17 2.50 2.67
C PHE A 75 17.02 1.74 3.71
N ILE A 76 18.28 2.14 3.91
CA ILE A 76 19.13 1.56 4.96
C ILE A 76 18.54 1.88 6.34
N ALA A 77 18.18 3.13 6.60
CA ALA A 77 17.55 3.52 7.86
C ALA A 77 16.27 2.74 8.11
N PHE A 78 15.39 2.65 7.11
CA PHE A 78 14.17 1.86 7.16
C PHE A 78 14.46 0.37 7.41
N GLY A 79 15.45 -0.20 6.71
CA GLY A 79 15.86 -1.60 6.86
C GLY A 79 16.39 -1.91 8.26
N ILE A 80 17.12 -0.98 8.87
CA ILE A 80 17.61 -1.14 10.26
C ILE A 80 16.44 -1.15 11.26
N VAL A 81 15.47 -0.24 11.08
CA VAL A 81 14.25 -0.21 11.90
C VAL A 81 13.45 -1.50 11.71
N ALA A 82 13.27 -1.96 10.47
CA ALA A 82 12.60 -3.22 10.19
C ALA A 82 13.32 -4.43 10.82
N ALA A 83 14.66 -4.50 10.73
CA ALA A 83 15.46 -5.55 11.36
C ALA A 83 15.33 -5.55 12.89
N ALA A 84 15.24 -4.35 13.50
CA ALA A 84 15.02 -4.25 14.95
C ALA A 84 13.65 -4.83 15.35
N PHE A 85 12.59 -4.54 14.60
CA PHE A 85 11.27 -5.12 14.83
C PHE A 85 11.23 -6.63 14.56
N ILE A 86 11.95 -7.12 13.54
CA ILE A 86 12.10 -8.55 13.27
C ILE A 86 12.80 -9.25 14.45
N ALA A 87 13.91 -8.71 14.95
CA ALA A 87 14.62 -9.27 16.09
C ALA A 87 13.75 -9.27 17.37
N LEU A 88 12.97 -8.22 17.56
CA LEU A 88 12.00 -8.13 18.66
C LEU A 88 10.89 -9.17 18.52
N SER A 89 10.43 -9.41 17.28
CA SER A 89 9.38 -10.37 16.97
C SER A 89 9.79 -11.83 17.18
N GLU A 90 11.09 -12.15 17.20
CA GLU A 90 11.57 -13.47 17.62
C GLU A 90 11.32 -13.75 19.09
N ARG A 91 11.36 -12.71 19.92
CA ARG A 91 11.08 -12.81 21.37
C ARG A 91 9.59 -12.70 21.67
N GLU A 92 8.91 -11.82 20.94
CA GLU A 92 7.49 -11.51 21.05
C GLU A 92 6.85 -11.59 19.66
N PRO A 93 6.38 -12.77 19.17
CA PRO A 93 5.85 -12.96 17.82
C PRO A 93 4.74 -11.99 17.43
N LYS A 94 4.06 -11.41 18.44
CA LYS A 94 3.03 -10.38 18.29
C LYS A 94 3.52 -9.12 17.58
N LEU A 95 4.80 -8.78 17.80
CA LEU A 95 5.38 -7.55 17.24
C LEU A 95 5.68 -7.66 15.73
N PHE A 96 5.53 -8.84 15.13
CA PHE A 96 5.67 -8.97 13.67
C PHE A 96 4.64 -8.14 12.91
N ILE A 97 3.48 -7.90 13.51
CA ILE A 97 2.49 -7.01 12.91
C ILE A 97 2.99 -5.57 12.82
N ALA A 98 3.84 -5.16 13.77
CA ALA A 98 4.49 -3.85 13.69
C ALA A 98 5.38 -3.74 12.44
N VAL A 99 5.95 -4.85 11.98
CA VAL A 99 6.71 -4.90 10.72
C VAL A 99 5.78 -4.63 9.53
N ILE A 100 4.62 -5.28 9.48
CA ILE A 100 3.63 -5.08 8.40
C ILE A 100 3.15 -3.63 8.39
N ILE A 101 2.82 -3.09 9.57
CA ILE A 101 2.39 -1.69 9.72
C ILE A 101 3.51 -0.74 9.31
N LEU A 102 4.76 -1.04 9.69
CA LEU A 102 5.92 -0.23 9.31
C LEU A 102 6.05 -0.12 7.79
N PHE A 103 5.90 -1.25 7.06
CA PHE A 103 5.94 -1.23 5.59
C PHE A 103 4.77 -0.44 4.99
N ALA A 104 3.56 -0.58 5.54
CA ALA A 104 2.40 0.19 5.10
C ALA A 104 2.56 1.69 5.40
N CYS A 105 3.08 2.05 6.57
CA CYS A 105 3.37 3.43 6.94
C CYS A 105 4.47 4.05 6.07
N PHE A 106 5.49 3.27 5.69
CA PHE A 106 6.55 3.74 4.81
C PHE A 106 5.99 4.16 3.45
N GLU A 107 5.07 3.37 2.88
CA GLU A 107 4.40 3.71 1.62
C GLU A 107 3.62 5.03 1.74
N THR A 108 2.84 5.17 2.80
CA THR A 108 2.06 6.39 3.07
C THR A 108 2.97 7.61 3.29
N PHE A 109 4.06 7.42 4.04
CA PHE A 109 5.06 8.47 4.27
C PHE A 109 5.74 8.90 2.97
N PHE A 110 6.14 7.96 2.13
CA PHE A 110 6.77 8.26 0.85
C PHE A 110 5.84 9.05 -0.06
N LEU A 111 4.58 8.66 -0.14
CA LEU A 111 3.57 9.39 -0.90
C LEU A 111 3.36 10.81 -0.36
N GLY A 112 3.32 10.97 0.95
CA GLY A 112 3.24 12.28 1.62
C GLY A 112 4.47 13.15 1.35
N ALA A 113 5.67 12.59 1.40
CA ALA A 113 6.91 13.27 1.07
C ALA A 113 6.93 13.73 -0.39
N LEU A 114 6.47 12.89 -1.31
CA LEU A 114 6.35 13.23 -2.72
C LEU A 114 5.37 14.39 -2.96
N LEU A 115 4.25 14.43 -2.24
CA LEU A 115 3.30 15.55 -2.25
C LEU A 115 3.93 16.84 -1.73
N ALA A 116 4.73 16.76 -0.68
CA ALA A 116 5.41 17.93 -0.09
C ALA A 116 6.49 18.51 -1.03
N VAL A 117 7.18 17.66 -1.78
CA VAL A 117 8.21 18.08 -2.76
C VAL A 117 7.57 18.76 -3.98
N GLY A 118 6.35 18.43 -4.32
CA GLY A 118 5.57 19.13 -5.34
C GLY A 118 4.58 18.25 -6.08
N ALA A 119 3.32 18.64 -6.05
CA ALA A 119 2.24 17.93 -6.75
C ALA A 119 2.47 17.85 -8.28
N SER A 120 3.22 18.77 -8.87
CA SER A 120 3.61 18.76 -10.29
C SER A 120 4.56 17.62 -10.65
N MET A 121 5.42 17.19 -9.70
CA MET A 121 6.30 16.03 -9.89
C MET A 121 5.51 14.71 -9.97
N ILE A 122 4.36 14.62 -9.30
CA ILE A 122 3.48 13.45 -9.36
C ILE A 122 2.89 13.25 -10.77
N GLY A 123 2.69 14.35 -11.53
CA GLY A 123 2.27 14.27 -12.93
C GLY A 123 3.32 13.64 -13.87
N ALA A 124 4.62 13.76 -13.54
CA ALA A 124 5.72 13.13 -14.28
C ALA A 124 6.00 11.71 -13.81
N LEU A 125 5.89 11.49 -12.50
CA LEU A 125 5.98 10.18 -11.89
C LEU A 125 4.62 9.50 -11.98
N VAL A 126 4.57 8.35 -12.60
CA VAL A 126 3.34 7.56 -12.66
C VAL A 126 3.16 6.95 -11.27
N TRP A 127 2.22 7.48 -10.47
CA TRP A 127 2.01 7.14 -9.06
C TRP A 127 1.94 5.61 -8.80
N TRP A 128 1.28 4.85 -9.68
CA TRP A 128 1.18 3.40 -9.53
C TRP A 128 2.54 2.69 -9.72
N SER A 129 3.48 3.29 -10.48
CA SER A 129 4.82 2.72 -10.62
C SER A 129 5.64 2.88 -9.35
N VAL A 130 5.39 3.92 -8.58
CA VAL A 130 5.97 4.12 -7.25
C VAL A 130 5.45 3.04 -6.29
N LEU A 131 4.13 2.85 -6.26
CA LEU A 131 3.49 1.82 -5.44
C LEU A 131 4.04 0.42 -5.75
N ILE A 132 4.14 0.06 -7.04
CA ILE A 132 4.69 -1.24 -7.45
C ILE A 132 6.17 -1.37 -7.05
N GLY A 133 6.98 -0.34 -7.29
CA GLY A 133 8.40 -0.35 -6.92
C GLY A 133 8.61 -0.59 -5.43
N ASN A 134 7.86 0.12 -4.59
CA ASN A 134 7.94 -0.01 -3.14
C ASN A 134 7.39 -1.36 -2.66
N MET A 135 6.31 -1.87 -3.26
CA MET A 135 5.79 -3.20 -2.95
C MET A 135 6.80 -4.31 -3.30
N LEU A 136 7.47 -4.21 -4.45
CA LEU A 136 8.54 -5.14 -4.81
C LEU A 136 9.70 -5.07 -3.80
N ALA A 137 10.10 -3.88 -3.38
CA ALA A 137 11.12 -3.71 -2.35
C ALA A 137 10.68 -4.33 -1.02
N ALA A 138 9.44 -4.11 -0.59
CA ALA A 138 8.88 -4.72 0.61
C ALA A 138 8.93 -6.25 0.55
N ILE A 139 8.53 -6.85 -0.58
CA ILE A 139 8.58 -8.30 -0.80
C ILE A 139 10.02 -8.82 -0.71
N VAL A 140 10.98 -8.17 -1.36
CA VAL A 140 12.39 -8.57 -1.37
C VAL A 140 12.99 -8.46 0.04
N MET A 141 12.71 -7.35 0.74
CA MET A 141 13.20 -7.15 2.11
C MET A 141 12.61 -8.17 3.08
N LEU A 142 11.29 -8.41 3.04
CA LEU A 142 10.63 -9.41 3.88
C LEU A 142 11.13 -10.83 3.56
N TRP A 143 11.31 -11.15 2.30
CA TRP A 143 11.89 -12.43 1.90
C TRP A 143 13.29 -12.62 2.48
N TYR A 144 14.16 -11.60 2.37
CA TYR A 144 15.49 -11.64 2.98
C TYR A 144 15.42 -11.89 4.49
N PHE A 145 14.54 -11.21 5.23
CA PHE A 145 14.34 -11.43 6.65
C PHE A 145 13.83 -12.86 6.93
N PHE A 146 12.89 -13.39 6.17
CA PHE A 146 12.36 -14.74 6.35
C PHE A 146 13.38 -15.85 6.08
N LEU A 147 14.33 -15.63 5.17
CA LEU A 147 15.45 -16.56 4.97
C LEU A 147 16.33 -16.63 6.22
N GLY A 148 16.50 -15.51 6.92
CA GLY A 148 17.25 -15.42 8.16
C GLY A 148 16.50 -15.93 9.39
N HIS A 149 15.19 -15.69 9.47
CA HIS A 149 14.34 -15.89 10.65
C HIS A 149 13.23 -16.91 10.39
N ARG A 150 13.60 -18.14 10.03
CA ARG A 150 12.68 -19.20 9.58
C ARG A 150 11.61 -19.60 10.60
N GLY A 151 11.76 -19.23 11.87
CA GLY A 151 10.78 -19.48 12.93
C GLY A 151 9.56 -18.54 12.87
N LEU A 152 9.74 -17.31 12.37
CA LEU A 152 8.68 -16.29 12.37
C LEU A 152 7.46 -16.64 11.53
N PRO A 153 7.58 -17.13 10.28
CA PRO A 153 6.41 -17.46 9.48
C PRO A 153 5.59 -18.60 10.06
N ARG A 154 6.25 -19.57 10.73
CA ARG A 154 5.58 -20.77 11.30
C ARG A 154 4.75 -20.47 12.55
N GLY A 155 5.16 -19.45 13.34
CA GLY A 155 4.50 -19.09 14.59
C GLY A 155 3.30 -18.15 14.42
N LEU A 156 3.18 -17.51 13.26
CA LEU A 156 2.21 -16.44 13.07
C LEU A 156 0.84 -16.95 12.63
N ILE A 157 0.77 -17.92 11.74
CA ILE A 157 -0.48 -18.31 11.09
C ILE A 157 -0.48 -19.79 10.72
N GLU A 158 -1.27 -20.58 11.42
CA GLU A 158 -1.73 -21.90 10.97
C GLU A 158 -3.26 -21.82 10.83
N PRO A 159 -3.81 -22.18 9.69
CA PRO A 159 -3.27 -22.51 8.38
C PRO A 159 -3.35 -21.33 7.39
N TRP A 160 -2.24 -20.98 6.74
CA TRP A 160 -2.16 -19.89 5.74
C TRP A 160 -3.22 -19.99 4.63
N GLY A 161 -3.56 -21.20 4.19
CA GLY A 161 -4.55 -21.41 3.14
C GLY A 161 -5.93 -20.84 3.49
N THR A 162 -6.37 -21.03 4.73
CA THR A 162 -7.66 -20.50 5.20
C THR A 162 -7.63 -18.98 5.29
N VAL A 163 -6.58 -18.41 5.89
CA VAL A 163 -6.42 -16.96 6.04
C VAL A 163 -6.36 -16.25 4.67
N LEU A 164 -5.57 -16.78 3.74
CA LEU A 164 -5.49 -16.24 2.38
C LEU A 164 -6.84 -16.38 1.66
N GLY A 165 -7.49 -17.52 1.78
CA GLY A 165 -8.81 -17.74 1.18
C GLY A 165 -9.88 -16.77 1.72
N GLU A 166 -9.91 -16.57 3.02
CA GLU A 166 -10.82 -15.60 3.66
C GLU A 166 -10.50 -14.16 3.24
N GLY A 167 -9.22 -13.82 3.14
CA GLY A 167 -8.78 -12.51 2.65
C GLY A 167 -9.20 -12.25 1.21
N VAL A 168 -9.06 -13.23 0.33
CA VAL A 168 -9.52 -13.15 -1.06
C VAL A 168 -11.03 -12.94 -1.12
N VAL A 169 -11.81 -13.73 -0.38
CA VAL A 169 -13.27 -13.57 -0.36
C VAL A 169 -13.68 -12.21 0.20
N ALA A 170 -13.09 -11.77 1.31
CA ALA A 170 -13.36 -10.45 1.87
C ALA A 170 -13.03 -9.33 0.89
N GLY A 171 -11.86 -9.41 0.22
CA GLY A 171 -11.46 -8.44 -0.80
C GLY A 171 -12.42 -8.39 -1.99
N LEU A 172 -12.86 -9.55 -2.50
CA LEU A 172 -13.86 -9.61 -3.56
C LEU A 172 -15.20 -9.02 -3.13
N VAL A 173 -15.63 -9.26 -1.88
CA VAL A 173 -16.84 -8.66 -1.31
C VAL A 173 -16.71 -7.15 -1.27
N GLY A 174 -15.59 -6.62 -0.75
CA GLY A 174 -15.34 -5.17 -0.70
C GLY A 174 -15.34 -4.54 -2.10
N ALA A 175 -14.61 -5.13 -3.04
CA ALA A 175 -14.55 -4.66 -4.42
C ALA A 175 -15.95 -4.64 -5.09
N ALA A 176 -16.72 -5.71 -4.90
CA ALA A 176 -18.06 -5.81 -5.47
C ALA A 176 -19.01 -4.75 -4.88
N ILE A 177 -18.96 -4.51 -3.58
CA ILE A 177 -19.81 -3.50 -2.92
C ILE A 177 -19.52 -2.10 -3.47
N VAL A 178 -18.25 -1.70 -3.58
CA VAL A 178 -17.89 -0.39 -4.15
C VAL A 178 -18.30 -0.30 -5.62
N ALA A 179 -18.06 -1.37 -6.40
CA ALA A 179 -18.44 -1.39 -7.81
C ALA A 179 -19.96 -1.24 -7.99
N LEU A 180 -20.75 -1.97 -7.20
CA LEU A 180 -22.22 -1.88 -7.23
C LEU A 180 -22.73 -0.52 -6.75
N TRP A 181 -22.11 0.07 -5.74
CA TRP A 181 -22.42 1.41 -5.25
C TRP A 181 -22.27 2.46 -6.35
N PHE A 182 -21.08 2.50 -6.99
CA PHE A 182 -20.86 3.46 -8.07
C PHE A 182 -21.68 3.17 -9.33
N LEU A 183 -21.89 1.89 -9.66
CA LEU A 183 -22.78 1.53 -10.76
C LEU A 183 -24.21 2.05 -10.52
N ALA A 184 -24.73 1.96 -9.29
CA ALA A 184 -26.05 2.49 -8.95
C ALA A 184 -26.10 4.02 -9.08
N ILE A 185 -25.09 4.74 -8.57
CA ILE A 185 -25.01 6.20 -8.69
C ILE A 185 -24.92 6.63 -10.15
N ASP A 186 -24.04 6.00 -10.92
CA ASP A 186 -23.84 6.29 -12.33
C ASP A 186 -25.10 6.00 -13.16
N ALA A 187 -25.81 4.90 -12.85
CA ALA A 187 -27.07 4.56 -13.51
C ALA A 187 -28.18 5.59 -13.21
N ILE A 188 -28.28 6.10 -11.98
CA ILE A 188 -29.22 7.16 -11.60
C ILE A 188 -28.92 8.45 -12.38
N ARG A 189 -27.63 8.70 -12.69
CA ARG A 189 -27.22 9.86 -13.52
C ARG A 189 -27.38 9.65 -15.02
N GLY A 190 -27.82 8.46 -15.45
CA GLY A 190 -28.01 8.10 -16.85
C GLY A 190 -26.72 7.74 -17.59
N GLU A 191 -25.59 7.60 -16.89
CA GLU A 191 -24.27 7.31 -17.46
C GLU A 191 -23.63 6.10 -16.76
N PRO A 192 -24.16 4.87 -16.95
CA PRO A 192 -23.61 3.68 -16.30
C PRO A 192 -22.13 3.51 -16.67
N LEU A 193 -21.31 3.17 -15.68
CA LEU A 193 -19.85 3.02 -15.78
C LEU A 193 -19.04 4.34 -15.94
N ARG A 194 -19.66 5.49 -15.70
CA ARG A 194 -18.97 6.80 -15.75
C ARG A 194 -17.82 6.87 -14.77
N THR A 195 -18.04 6.48 -13.52
CA THR A 195 -16.99 6.53 -12.47
C THR A 195 -15.78 5.68 -12.82
N PRO A 196 -15.86 4.39 -13.16
CA PRO A 196 -14.69 3.61 -13.55
C PRO A 196 -14.02 4.11 -14.83
N GLN A 197 -14.78 4.71 -15.76
CA GLN A 197 -14.20 5.33 -16.95
C GLN A 197 -13.37 6.57 -16.60
N ILE A 198 -13.89 7.47 -15.77
CA ILE A 198 -13.19 8.68 -15.31
C ILE A 198 -11.90 8.28 -14.57
N LEU A 199 -12.01 7.35 -13.61
CA LEU A 199 -10.88 6.91 -12.82
C LEU A 199 -9.84 6.18 -13.67
N GLY A 200 -10.25 5.32 -14.61
CA GLY A 200 -9.32 4.65 -15.53
C GLY A 200 -8.59 5.62 -16.47
N THR A 201 -9.29 6.67 -16.92
CA THR A 201 -8.66 7.73 -17.71
C THR A 201 -7.68 8.55 -16.86
N ALA A 202 -8.08 8.92 -15.65
CA ALA A 202 -7.27 9.75 -14.76
C ALA A 202 -6.01 9.01 -14.25
N PHE A 203 -6.20 7.78 -13.74
CA PHE A 203 -5.12 7.01 -13.10
C PHE A 203 -4.23 6.28 -14.10
N LEU A 204 -4.82 5.72 -15.15
CA LEU A 204 -4.10 4.83 -16.08
C LEU A 204 -3.89 5.47 -17.45
N ARG A 205 -4.31 6.75 -17.62
CA ARG A 205 -4.16 7.53 -18.87
C ARG A 205 -4.73 6.81 -20.09
N GLN A 206 -5.80 6.03 -19.90
CA GLN A 206 -6.45 5.32 -20.98
C GLN A 206 -7.32 6.29 -21.79
N THR A 207 -7.25 6.21 -23.11
CA THR A 207 -7.99 7.08 -24.03
C THR A 207 -9.30 6.47 -24.52
N GLY A 208 -9.45 5.14 -24.41
CA GLY A 208 -10.67 4.42 -24.80
C GLY A 208 -11.56 4.09 -23.62
N ALA A 209 -12.88 4.33 -23.70
CA ALA A 209 -13.82 4.07 -22.61
C ALA A 209 -13.77 2.63 -22.09
N ALA A 210 -13.81 1.63 -22.97
CA ALA A 210 -13.72 0.22 -22.57
C ALA A 210 -12.39 -0.12 -21.93
N ALA A 211 -11.27 0.38 -22.46
CA ALA A 211 -9.95 0.17 -21.88
C ALA A 211 -9.81 0.83 -20.51
N ALA A 212 -10.36 2.03 -20.32
CA ALA A 212 -10.37 2.73 -19.05
C ALA A 212 -11.17 1.95 -17.98
N VAL A 213 -12.39 1.51 -18.31
CA VAL A 213 -13.21 0.71 -17.40
C VAL A 213 -12.54 -0.59 -17.04
N LEU A 214 -12.02 -1.34 -18.01
CA LEU A 214 -11.36 -2.64 -17.75
C LEU A 214 -10.12 -2.47 -16.89
N SER A 215 -9.24 -1.54 -17.24
CA SER A 215 -7.99 -1.30 -16.51
C SER A 215 -8.26 -0.86 -15.08
N TYR A 216 -9.23 0.04 -14.86
CA TYR A 216 -9.63 0.46 -13.52
C TYR A 216 -10.21 -0.71 -12.74
N THR A 217 -11.09 -1.52 -13.34
CA THR A 217 -11.70 -2.69 -12.68
C THR A 217 -10.63 -3.67 -12.20
N VAL A 218 -9.59 -3.93 -12.99
CA VAL A 218 -8.47 -4.80 -12.60
C VAL A 218 -7.72 -4.20 -11.42
N VAL A 219 -7.33 -2.92 -11.52
CA VAL A 219 -6.57 -2.25 -10.43
C VAL A 219 -7.39 -2.17 -9.16
N HIS A 220 -8.68 -1.82 -9.26
CA HIS A 220 -9.61 -1.78 -8.14
C HIS A 220 -9.74 -3.16 -7.47
N GLY A 221 -9.97 -4.21 -8.27
CA GLY A 221 -10.04 -5.57 -7.76
C GLY A 221 -8.76 -6.02 -7.06
N LEU A 222 -7.59 -5.74 -7.65
CA LEU A 222 -6.30 -6.06 -7.04
C LEU A 222 -6.07 -5.31 -5.72
N ALA A 223 -6.40 -4.01 -5.67
CA ALA A 223 -6.29 -3.22 -4.45
C ALA A 223 -7.12 -3.82 -3.30
N PHE A 224 -8.37 -4.16 -3.57
CA PHE A 224 -9.24 -4.80 -2.59
C PHE A 224 -8.80 -6.22 -2.22
N LEU A 225 -8.24 -6.99 -3.14
CA LEU A 225 -7.67 -8.31 -2.83
C LEU A 225 -6.51 -8.20 -1.85
N ILE A 226 -5.56 -7.30 -2.13
CA ILE A 226 -4.41 -7.06 -1.24
C ILE A 226 -4.92 -6.60 0.14
N PHE A 227 -5.83 -5.62 0.16
CA PHE A 227 -6.42 -5.12 1.39
C PHE A 227 -7.14 -6.21 2.18
N GLY A 228 -7.95 -7.05 1.52
CA GLY A 228 -8.66 -8.17 2.15
C GLY A 228 -7.71 -9.20 2.75
N ILE A 229 -6.61 -9.53 2.06
CA ILE A 229 -5.58 -10.44 2.58
C ILE A 229 -4.92 -9.85 3.84
N VAL A 230 -4.53 -8.57 3.81
CA VAL A 230 -3.94 -7.90 4.98
C VAL A 230 -4.94 -7.86 6.14
N ALA A 231 -6.20 -7.53 5.88
CA ALA A 231 -7.25 -7.52 6.89
C ALA A 231 -7.48 -8.92 7.50
N SER A 232 -7.47 -9.98 6.67
CA SER A 232 -7.61 -11.36 7.14
C SER A 232 -6.47 -11.79 8.07
N VAL A 233 -5.23 -11.38 7.75
CA VAL A 233 -4.07 -11.61 8.64
C VAL A 233 -4.28 -10.94 9.99
N LEU A 234 -4.79 -9.70 10.01
CA LEU A 234 -5.07 -8.98 11.24
C LEU A 234 -6.21 -9.62 12.05
N VAL A 235 -7.26 -10.09 11.37
CA VAL A 235 -8.37 -10.81 12.01
C VAL A 235 -7.89 -12.10 12.65
N ALA A 236 -7.09 -12.90 11.95
CA ALA A 236 -6.49 -14.13 12.50
C ALA A 236 -5.58 -13.82 13.72
N GLY A 237 -4.87 -12.68 13.69
CA GLY A 237 -4.12 -12.18 14.84
C GLY A 237 -5.03 -11.78 16.01
N ALA A 238 -6.15 -11.13 15.73
CA ALA A 238 -7.11 -10.66 16.72
C ALA A 238 -7.81 -11.79 17.50
N GLU A 239 -7.98 -12.96 16.88
CA GLU A 239 -8.47 -14.15 17.61
C GLU A 239 -7.53 -14.59 18.72
N ARG A 240 -6.24 -14.36 18.55
CA ARG A 240 -5.22 -14.70 19.55
C ARG A 240 -5.04 -13.56 20.56
N GLN A 241 -5.23 -12.30 20.13
CA GLN A 241 -4.98 -11.12 20.93
C GLN A 241 -5.85 -9.93 20.51
N PRO A 242 -6.69 -9.41 21.43
CA PRO A 242 -7.64 -8.33 21.13
C PRO A 242 -6.99 -7.04 20.60
N VAL A 243 -5.73 -6.76 20.94
CA VAL A 243 -5.01 -5.56 20.45
C VAL A 243 -4.99 -5.44 18.92
N PHE A 244 -5.07 -6.56 18.20
CA PHE A 244 -5.11 -6.57 16.74
C PHE A 244 -6.38 -5.93 16.16
N ILE A 245 -7.44 -5.84 16.92
CA ILE A 245 -8.65 -5.12 16.50
C ILE A 245 -8.37 -3.65 16.31
N PHE A 246 -7.54 -3.07 17.17
CA PHE A 246 -7.11 -1.68 17.02
C PHE A 246 -6.36 -1.46 15.72
N PHE A 247 -5.47 -2.40 15.34
CA PHE A 247 -4.77 -2.35 14.05
C PHE A 247 -5.71 -2.54 12.87
N LEU A 248 -6.77 -3.31 13.02
CA LEU A 248 -7.78 -3.45 11.98
C LEU A 248 -8.51 -2.12 11.74
N VAL A 249 -8.88 -1.40 12.79
CA VAL A 249 -9.47 -0.06 12.69
C VAL A 249 -8.51 0.92 12.01
N ILE A 250 -7.22 0.90 12.41
CA ILE A 250 -6.20 1.73 11.76
C ILE A 250 -6.07 1.39 10.27
N LEU A 251 -6.07 0.10 9.90
CA LEU A 251 -5.96 -0.35 8.52
C LEU A 251 -7.12 0.22 7.68
N PHE A 252 -8.36 0.09 8.15
CA PHE A 252 -9.53 0.60 7.41
C PHE A 252 -9.50 2.13 7.30
N THR A 253 -9.09 2.83 8.37
CA THR A 253 -8.92 4.29 8.34
C THR A 253 -7.81 4.71 7.38
N ALA A 254 -6.66 4.03 7.40
CA ALA A 254 -5.55 4.31 6.50
C ALA A 254 -5.93 4.07 5.03
N PHE A 255 -6.71 3.02 4.76
CA PHE A 255 -7.21 2.75 3.41
C PHE A 255 -8.14 3.86 2.91
N GLU A 256 -9.00 4.38 3.78
CA GLU A 256 -9.88 5.52 3.45
C GLU A 256 -9.06 6.77 3.10
N VAL A 257 -8.12 7.15 3.97
CA VAL A 257 -7.23 8.30 3.74
C VAL A 257 -6.41 8.11 2.47
N PHE A 258 -5.89 6.90 2.23
CA PHE A 258 -5.14 6.57 1.03
C PHE A 258 -5.99 6.70 -0.23
N SER A 259 -7.24 6.20 -0.21
CA SER A 259 -8.16 6.27 -1.36
C SER A 259 -8.46 7.72 -1.75
N PHE A 260 -8.76 8.57 -0.76
CA PHE A 260 -8.93 10.00 -0.99
C PHE A 260 -7.66 10.68 -1.50
N GLY A 261 -6.53 10.40 -0.86
CA GLY A 261 -5.24 10.94 -1.25
C GLY A 261 -4.87 10.56 -2.68
N ALA A 262 -5.08 9.31 -3.07
CA ALA A 262 -4.81 8.82 -4.41
C ALA A 262 -5.64 9.56 -5.46
N ILE A 263 -6.94 9.81 -5.21
CA ILE A 263 -7.81 10.57 -6.12
C ILE A 263 -7.34 12.02 -6.23
N LEU A 264 -7.04 12.69 -5.10
CA LEU A 264 -6.56 14.07 -5.09
C LEU A 264 -5.24 14.23 -5.86
N ILE A 265 -4.34 13.24 -5.74
CA ILE A 265 -3.04 13.25 -6.40
C ILE A 265 -3.16 12.97 -7.89
N ALA A 266 -3.95 11.96 -8.26
CA ALA A 266 -4.03 11.51 -9.65
C ALA A 266 -4.67 12.57 -10.54
N ALA A 267 -5.73 13.22 -10.07
CA ALA A 267 -6.38 14.28 -10.79
C ALA A 267 -7.36 15.04 -9.88
N LYS A 268 -7.02 16.25 -9.50
CA LYS A 268 -7.88 17.10 -8.69
C LYS A 268 -9.28 17.28 -9.32
N TRP A 269 -9.35 17.34 -10.66
CA TRP A 269 -10.60 17.46 -11.41
C TRP A 269 -11.55 16.27 -11.23
N VAL A 270 -11.03 15.09 -10.87
CA VAL A 270 -11.88 13.92 -10.56
C VAL A 270 -12.77 14.18 -9.35
N MET A 271 -12.29 14.96 -8.37
CA MET A 271 -13.08 15.30 -7.18
C MET A 271 -14.27 16.22 -7.50
N ASP A 272 -14.18 16.98 -8.60
CA ASP A 272 -15.28 17.80 -9.10
C ASP A 272 -16.32 16.92 -9.82
N GLU A 273 -15.90 15.83 -10.44
CA GLU A 273 -16.74 14.88 -11.19
C GLU A 273 -17.30 13.75 -10.32
N VAL A 274 -16.49 13.26 -9.38
CA VAL A 274 -16.87 12.22 -8.42
C VAL A 274 -16.93 12.86 -7.04
N ALA A 275 -18.15 13.12 -6.56
CA ALA A 275 -18.34 13.78 -5.28
C ALA A 275 -17.66 12.98 -4.16
N GLY A 276 -16.78 13.61 -3.37
CA GLY A 276 -15.98 12.94 -2.34
C GLY A 276 -16.79 12.11 -1.34
N TRP A 277 -18.00 12.58 -0.97
CA TRP A 277 -18.90 11.84 -0.09
C TRP A 277 -19.31 10.46 -0.66
N THR A 278 -19.40 10.32 -2.00
CA THR A 278 -19.78 9.04 -2.63
C THR A 278 -18.65 8.02 -2.49
N VAL A 279 -17.40 8.47 -2.52
CA VAL A 279 -16.23 7.62 -2.25
C VAL A 279 -16.23 7.17 -0.80
N LEU A 280 -16.43 8.10 0.15
CA LEU A 280 -16.50 7.80 1.59
C LEU A 280 -17.58 6.75 1.88
N VAL A 281 -18.81 6.97 1.38
CA VAL A 281 -19.93 6.04 1.62
C VAL A 281 -19.64 4.68 0.98
N GLY A 282 -19.13 4.63 -0.24
CA GLY A 282 -18.77 3.37 -0.91
C GLY A 282 -17.75 2.55 -0.12
N ASN A 283 -16.70 3.20 0.37
CA ASN A 283 -15.67 2.56 1.16
C ASN A 283 -16.17 2.12 2.54
N LEU A 284 -17.02 2.92 3.22
CA LEU A 284 -17.66 2.54 4.48
C LEU A 284 -18.59 1.32 4.31
N LEU A 285 -19.34 1.26 3.22
CA LEU A 285 -20.18 0.10 2.90
C LEU A 285 -19.32 -1.15 2.67
N ALA A 286 -18.22 -1.01 1.92
CA ALA A 286 -17.28 -2.11 1.71
C ALA A 286 -16.64 -2.56 3.04
N ALA A 287 -16.17 -1.63 3.86
CA ALA A 287 -15.62 -1.91 5.18
C ALA A 287 -16.62 -2.66 6.07
N GLY A 288 -17.87 -2.18 6.13
CA GLY A 288 -18.94 -2.84 6.88
C GLY A 288 -19.24 -4.26 6.39
N ALA A 289 -19.28 -4.46 5.07
CA ALA A 289 -19.52 -5.79 4.47
C ALA A 289 -18.35 -6.76 4.74
N MET A 290 -17.10 -6.28 4.60
CA MET A 290 -15.90 -7.08 4.90
C MET A 290 -15.83 -7.46 6.38
N LEU A 291 -16.08 -6.51 7.29
CA LEU A 291 -16.13 -6.78 8.73
C LEU A 291 -17.26 -7.74 9.09
N ALA A 292 -18.46 -7.58 8.49
CA ALA A 292 -19.56 -8.51 8.69
C ALA A 292 -19.21 -9.93 8.23
N TYR A 293 -18.48 -10.05 7.11
CA TYR A 293 -17.97 -11.33 6.64
C TYR A 293 -17.00 -11.95 7.66
N PHE A 294 -16.01 -11.21 8.12
CA PHE A 294 -15.04 -11.67 9.10
C PHE A 294 -15.71 -12.08 10.43
N PHE A 295 -16.62 -11.27 10.98
CA PHE A 295 -17.32 -11.59 12.23
C PHE A 295 -18.24 -12.81 12.13
N ARG A 296 -18.79 -13.08 10.94
CA ARG A 296 -19.55 -14.33 10.72
C ARG A 296 -18.65 -15.56 10.72
N ARG A 297 -17.42 -15.43 10.23
CA ARG A 297 -16.44 -16.53 10.19
C ARG A 297 -15.76 -16.73 11.54
N HIS A 298 -15.45 -15.64 12.25
CA HIS A 298 -14.72 -15.60 13.51
C HIS A 298 -15.64 -15.23 14.67
N ARG A 299 -16.58 -16.12 14.99
CA ARG A 299 -17.61 -15.87 16.04
C ARG A 299 -17.02 -15.64 17.44
N SER A 300 -15.89 -16.29 17.74
CA SER A 300 -15.17 -16.10 19.00
C SER A 300 -14.68 -14.65 19.17
N LEU A 301 -14.26 -14.00 18.09
CA LEU A 301 -13.86 -12.62 18.11
C LEU A 301 -15.03 -11.67 18.40
N ALA A 302 -16.18 -11.93 17.77
CA ALA A 302 -17.40 -11.13 17.99
C ALA A 302 -17.89 -11.25 19.43
N GLN A 303 -17.82 -12.45 20.04
CA GLN A 303 -18.18 -12.66 21.45
C GLN A 303 -17.23 -11.93 22.41
N ARG A 304 -15.92 -12.05 22.22
CA ARG A 304 -14.93 -11.36 23.06
C ARG A 304 -15.06 -9.84 23.02
N LEU A 305 -15.41 -9.28 21.86
CA LEU A 305 -15.70 -7.85 21.74
C LEU A 305 -16.94 -7.46 22.55
N ASN A 306 -17.98 -8.25 22.45
CA ASN A 306 -19.21 -8.00 23.22
C ASN A 306 -18.97 -8.10 24.73
N ASP A 307 -18.21 -9.12 25.16
CA ASP A 307 -17.89 -9.33 26.58
C ASP A 307 -17.02 -8.17 27.13
N ALA A 308 -16.05 -7.69 26.36
CA ALA A 308 -15.22 -6.54 26.75
C ALA A 308 -16.02 -5.25 26.93
N TRP A 309 -17.10 -5.04 26.15
CA TRP A 309 -17.98 -3.89 26.31
C TRP A 309 -18.93 -4.01 27.50
N VAL A 310 -19.31 -5.24 27.86
CA VAL A 310 -20.22 -5.50 28.99
C VAL A 310 -19.49 -5.37 30.33
N ASP A 311 -18.20 -5.75 30.39
CA ASP A 311 -17.39 -5.67 31.63
C ASP A 311 -16.99 -4.22 32.00
N GLU A 312 -17.06 -3.26 31.06
CA GLU A 312 -16.78 -1.82 31.30
C GLU A 312 -18.03 -1.00 31.62
N SER A 313 -19.23 -1.59 31.60
CA SER A 313 -20.51 -0.94 31.88
C SER A 313 -21.08 -1.36 33.21
#